data_a6d616aab78e2a49a2893857f87b7f86
#
_entry.id   a6d616aab78e2a49a2893857f87b7f86
#
_cell.length_a   1.000
_cell.length_b   1.000
_cell.length_c   1.000
_cell.angle_alpha   90.00
_cell.angle_beta   90.00
_cell.angle_gamma   90.00
#
_symmetry.space_group_name_H-M   'P 1'
#
loop_
_entity.id
_entity.type
_entity.pdbx_description
1 polymer ?
#
loop_
_entity_poly.entity_id
_entity_poly.type
_entity_poly.pdbx_seq_one_letter_code
_entity_poly.pdbx_strand_id
1 'polypeptide(L)'
;MKKYLFFLGMALVALIFSSCNGKKGVFTPTSSGRAYEILVVVDHALWERPAGRALYDVLDTDVPGLPQSERSFRIMYTSPKDYDSTLKLIRNIIIMDVRDIYTKPAFKYAKDVYAAPQLILTIQAPNEQEFEKFVEENKQQIIDFFTRAEMNRQIAQLQHKHNDYISTKVGSKFDCDIW
;
A
#
# COMPACT_ATOMS: atom_id res chain seq x y z
N MET A 1 -46.69 -30.61 -32.28
CA MET A 1 -46.03 -30.98 -31.01
C MET A 1 -44.51 -30.98 -31.14
N LYS A 2 -43.88 -31.59 -32.15
CA LYS A 2 -42.38 -31.62 -32.26
C LYS A 2 -41.72 -30.23 -32.38
N LYS A 3 -42.36 -29.25 -32.99
CA LYS A 3 -41.80 -27.88 -33.14
C LYS A 3 -41.72 -27.15 -31.81
N TYR A 4 -42.70 -27.29 -30.93
CA TYR A 4 -42.69 -26.65 -29.60
C TYR A 4 -41.66 -27.29 -28.65
N LEU A 5 -41.42 -28.60 -28.80
CA LEU A 5 -40.38 -29.30 -28.03
C LEU A 5 -38.97 -28.80 -28.39
N PHE A 6 -38.74 -28.46 -29.67
CA PHE A 6 -37.48 -27.88 -30.15
C PHE A 6 -37.24 -26.49 -29.63
N PHE A 7 -38.28 -25.62 -29.63
CA PHE A 7 -38.18 -24.26 -29.06
C PHE A 7 -38.00 -24.27 -27.55
N LEU A 8 -38.64 -25.20 -26.84
CA LEU A 8 -38.48 -25.36 -25.40
C LEU A 8 -37.04 -25.79 -25.03
N GLY A 9 -36.45 -26.71 -25.81
CA GLY A 9 -35.07 -27.13 -25.67
C GLY A 9 -34.06 -26.03 -25.91
N MET A 10 -34.31 -25.18 -26.93
CA MET A 10 -33.44 -24.04 -27.25
C MET A 10 -33.54 -22.93 -26.21
N ALA A 11 -34.71 -22.70 -25.63
CA ALA A 11 -34.89 -21.75 -24.53
C ALA A 11 -34.18 -22.23 -23.23
N LEU A 12 -34.21 -23.54 -22.94
CA LEU A 12 -33.54 -24.10 -21.79
C LEU A 12 -32.02 -24.01 -21.90
N VAL A 13 -31.45 -24.20 -23.09
CA VAL A 13 -30.00 -24.04 -23.35
C VAL A 13 -29.58 -22.58 -23.21
N ALA A 14 -30.40 -21.61 -23.65
CA ALA A 14 -30.11 -20.18 -23.51
C ALA A 14 -30.02 -19.75 -22.01
N LEU A 15 -30.83 -20.35 -21.15
CA LEU A 15 -30.80 -20.06 -19.70
C LEU A 15 -29.52 -20.55 -19.01
N ILE A 16 -28.88 -21.60 -19.52
CA ILE A 16 -27.63 -22.13 -18.96
C ILE A 16 -26.45 -21.20 -19.25
N PHE A 17 -26.45 -20.49 -20.37
CA PHE A 17 -25.40 -19.53 -20.73
C PHE A 17 -25.50 -18.18 -20.02
N SER A 18 -26.64 -17.84 -19.42
CA SER A 18 -26.82 -16.59 -18.67
C SER A 18 -26.26 -16.63 -17.24
N SER A 19 -25.83 -17.78 -16.73
CA SER A 19 -25.42 -17.94 -15.32
C SER A 19 -23.93 -17.66 -15.05
N CYS A 20 -23.13 -17.23 -16.01
CA CYS A 20 -21.69 -17.00 -15.83
C CYS A 20 -21.27 -15.54 -15.84
N ASN A 21 -22.10 -14.61 -15.33
CA ASN A 21 -21.65 -13.25 -15.06
C ASN A 21 -21.44 -12.98 -13.57
N GLY A 22 -21.07 -13.99 -12.81
CA GLY A 22 -20.49 -13.80 -11.49
C GLY A 22 -19.15 -13.11 -11.65
N LYS A 23 -19.05 -11.81 -11.31
CA LYS A 23 -17.77 -11.19 -10.96
C LYS A 23 -17.15 -12.15 -9.96
N LYS A 24 -16.12 -12.91 -10.37
CA LYS A 24 -15.26 -13.61 -9.44
C LYS A 24 -14.69 -12.52 -8.54
N GLY A 25 -15.28 -12.33 -7.38
CA GLY A 25 -14.71 -11.50 -6.35
C GLY A 25 -13.35 -12.11 -6.05
N VAL A 26 -12.28 -11.51 -6.60
CA VAL A 26 -10.92 -11.87 -6.22
C VAL A 26 -10.87 -11.55 -4.75
N PHE A 27 -10.85 -12.59 -3.90
CA PHE A 27 -10.69 -12.42 -2.47
C PHE A 27 -9.30 -11.84 -2.22
N THR A 28 -9.24 -10.54 -1.97
CA THR A 28 -8.01 -9.88 -1.60
C THR A 28 -7.86 -10.00 -0.08
N PRO A 29 -6.84 -10.68 0.43
CA PRO A 29 -6.65 -10.83 1.86
C PRO A 29 -6.42 -9.47 2.53
N THR A 30 -6.74 -9.39 3.82
CA THR A 30 -6.43 -8.19 4.62
C THR A 30 -4.93 -8.05 4.76
N SER A 31 -4.44 -6.81 4.61
CA SER A 31 -3.03 -6.51 4.81
C SER A 31 -2.60 -6.73 6.27
N SER A 32 -1.38 -7.18 6.45
CA SER A 32 -0.72 -7.40 7.73
C SER A 32 0.21 -6.25 8.10
N GLY A 33 0.83 -6.33 9.28
CA GLY A 33 1.75 -5.34 9.79
C GLY A 33 1.08 -4.28 10.66
N ARG A 34 1.90 -3.55 11.43
CA ARG A 34 1.45 -2.48 12.32
C ARG A 34 1.28 -1.16 11.55
N ALA A 35 0.55 -0.22 12.15
CA ALA A 35 0.53 1.14 11.65
C ALA A 35 1.95 1.72 11.64
N TYR A 36 2.27 2.49 10.60
CA TYR A 36 3.57 3.10 10.38
C TYR A 36 4.76 2.12 10.28
N GLU A 37 4.48 0.85 10.03
CA GLU A 37 5.51 -0.16 9.73
C GLU A 37 5.75 -0.22 8.22
N ILE A 38 7.02 -0.18 7.80
CA ILE A 38 7.45 -0.22 6.40
C ILE A 38 8.41 -1.39 6.21
N LEU A 39 8.13 -2.24 5.24
CA LEU A 39 9.05 -3.27 4.77
C LEU A 39 9.82 -2.77 3.56
N VAL A 40 11.14 -2.75 3.63
CA VAL A 40 12.02 -2.44 2.51
C VAL A 40 12.52 -3.75 1.90
N VAL A 41 12.25 -3.94 0.61
CA VAL A 41 12.74 -5.10 -0.16
C VAL A 41 13.99 -4.67 -0.90
N VAL A 42 15.14 -5.19 -0.48
CA VAL A 42 16.46 -4.78 -0.96
C VAL A 42 17.49 -5.89 -0.69
N ASP A 43 18.48 -6.04 -1.55
CA ASP A 43 19.61 -6.91 -1.27
C ASP A 43 20.40 -6.42 -0.05
N HIS A 44 20.80 -7.33 0.83
CA HIS A 44 21.52 -7.01 2.06
C HIS A 44 22.79 -6.16 1.78
N ALA A 45 23.54 -6.51 0.76
CA ALA A 45 24.72 -5.74 0.38
C ALA A 45 24.39 -4.30 -0.02
N LEU A 46 23.28 -4.07 -0.73
CA LEU A 46 22.84 -2.74 -1.14
C LEU A 46 22.27 -1.95 0.05
N TRP A 47 21.62 -2.63 1.00
CA TRP A 47 21.10 -2.01 2.22
C TRP A 47 22.20 -1.36 3.10
N GLU A 48 23.36 -1.98 3.15
CA GLU A 48 24.51 -1.48 3.94
C GLU A 48 25.35 -0.42 3.20
N ARG A 49 25.07 -0.18 1.91
CA ARG A 49 25.74 0.83 1.10
C ARG A 49 25.10 2.22 1.22
N PRO A 50 25.74 3.30 0.73
CA PRO A 50 25.23 4.66 0.80
C PRO A 50 23.78 4.80 0.32
N ALA A 51 23.42 4.17 -0.79
CA ALA A 51 22.05 4.20 -1.32
C ALA A 51 21.01 3.62 -0.36
N GLY A 52 21.30 2.47 0.28
CA GLY A 52 20.42 1.88 1.29
C GLY A 52 20.36 2.72 2.56
N ARG A 53 21.52 3.26 2.98
CA ARG A 53 21.60 4.14 4.16
C ARG A 53 20.85 5.44 3.95
N ALA A 54 20.92 6.06 2.77
CA ALA A 54 20.15 7.25 2.44
C ALA A 54 18.64 7.01 2.57
N LEU A 55 18.13 5.87 2.08
CA LEU A 55 16.72 5.53 2.26
C LEU A 55 16.38 5.28 3.74
N TYR A 56 17.27 4.60 4.47
CA TYR A 56 17.09 4.40 5.91
C TYR A 56 16.97 5.75 6.63
N ASP A 57 17.90 6.69 6.40
CA ASP A 57 17.93 8.01 7.06
C ASP A 57 16.70 8.86 6.72
N VAL A 58 16.14 8.71 5.52
CA VAL A 58 14.87 9.36 5.16
C VAL A 58 13.71 8.78 5.97
N LEU A 59 13.67 7.47 6.18
CA LEU A 59 12.59 6.81 6.92
C LEU A 59 12.77 6.92 8.44
N ASP A 60 14.03 7.01 8.92
CA ASP A 60 14.38 7.14 10.34
C ASP A 60 14.25 8.59 10.83
N THR A 61 13.20 9.26 10.42
CA THR A 61 12.89 10.64 10.79
C THR A 61 11.93 10.68 11.97
N ASP A 62 12.06 11.72 12.80
CA ASP A 62 11.19 11.92 13.94
C ASP A 62 9.84 12.53 13.53
N VAL A 63 8.81 12.23 14.32
CA VAL A 63 7.50 12.89 14.20
C VAL A 63 7.65 14.35 14.60
N PRO A 64 7.35 15.31 13.71
CA PRO A 64 7.54 16.73 14.01
C PRO A 64 6.58 17.21 15.12
N GLY A 65 7.07 18.08 15.99
CA GLY A 65 6.27 18.73 17.02
C GLY A 65 6.11 17.95 18.32
N LEU A 66 6.67 16.76 18.44
CA LEU A 66 6.68 16.05 19.71
C LEU A 66 7.83 16.53 20.62
N PRO A 67 7.59 16.62 21.95
CA PRO A 67 8.63 17.06 22.91
C PRO A 67 9.75 16.04 23.09
N GLN A 68 9.51 14.78 22.73
CA GLN A 68 10.48 13.68 22.75
C GLN A 68 10.66 13.15 21.32
N SER A 69 11.87 12.64 21.03
CA SER A 69 12.15 11.99 19.76
C SER A 69 11.35 10.70 19.64
N GLU A 70 10.43 10.65 18.68
CA GLU A 70 9.67 9.46 18.33
C GLU A 70 9.78 9.25 16.83
N ARG A 71 10.19 8.05 16.41
CA ARG A 71 10.37 7.73 14.99
C ARG A 71 9.05 7.63 14.27
N SER A 72 8.99 8.25 13.09
CA SER A 72 7.80 8.24 12.24
C SER A 72 7.45 6.85 11.74
N PHE A 73 8.45 6.01 11.48
CA PHE A 73 8.25 4.68 10.93
C PHE A 73 9.06 3.60 11.65
N ARG A 74 8.48 2.41 11.71
CA ARG A 74 9.18 1.19 12.09
C ARG A 74 9.69 0.52 10.82
N ILE A 75 11.00 0.51 10.63
CA ILE A 75 11.65 0.02 9.42
C ILE A 75 12.03 -1.46 9.61
N MET A 76 11.64 -2.28 8.66
CA MET A 76 12.12 -3.66 8.48
C MET A 76 12.67 -3.78 7.07
N TYR A 77 13.62 -4.69 6.86
CA TYR A 77 14.08 -5.00 5.51
C TYR A 77 14.14 -6.50 5.27
N THR A 78 14.06 -6.89 4.00
CA THR A 78 14.19 -8.27 3.54
C THR A 78 14.87 -8.32 2.18
N SER A 79 15.54 -9.43 1.90
CA SER A 79 16.09 -9.63 0.57
C SER A 79 14.99 -9.97 -0.45
N PRO A 80 15.18 -9.69 -1.75
CA PRO A 80 14.23 -10.11 -2.77
C PRO A 80 13.98 -11.62 -2.82
N LYS A 81 14.94 -12.42 -2.36
CA LYS A 81 14.84 -13.90 -2.30
C LYS A 81 13.90 -14.36 -1.17
N ASP A 82 13.90 -13.63 -0.05
CA ASP A 82 13.12 -13.95 1.13
C ASP A 82 11.77 -13.22 1.14
N TYR A 83 11.50 -12.40 0.14
CA TYR A 83 10.22 -11.69 -0.05
C TYR A 83 9.14 -12.65 -0.53
N ASP A 84 8.65 -13.45 0.42
CA ASP A 84 7.68 -14.54 0.23
C ASP A 84 6.21 -14.08 0.24
N SER A 85 5.31 -15.05 0.20
CA SER A 85 3.85 -14.80 0.23
C SER A 85 3.38 -14.11 1.52
N THR A 86 4.04 -14.34 2.65
CA THR A 86 3.69 -13.74 3.95
C THR A 86 4.10 -12.27 4.00
N LEU A 87 5.33 -11.97 3.59
CA LEU A 87 5.86 -10.60 3.57
C LEU A 87 5.16 -9.74 2.53
N LYS A 88 4.65 -10.34 1.45
CA LYS A 88 3.83 -9.65 0.45
C LYS A 88 2.52 -9.11 1.00
N LEU A 89 2.02 -9.60 2.14
CA LEU A 89 0.80 -9.10 2.76
C LEU A 89 1.02 -7.83 3.60
N ILE A 90 2.26 -7.42 3.84
CA ILE A 90 2.56 -6.21 4.62
C ILE A 90 1.98 -4.97 3.94
N ARG A 91 1.40 -4.09 4.75
CA ARG A 91 0.60 -2.94 4.30
C ARG A 91 1.37 -1.84 3.58
N ASN A 92 2.64 -1.61 3.98
CA ASN A 92 3.51 -0.61 3.36
C ASN A 92 4.81 -1.26 2.95
N ILE A 93 5.13 -1.22 1.68
CA ILE A 93 6.31 -1.86 1.10
C ILE A 93 7.05 -0.84 0.26
N ILE A 94 8.38 -0.78 0.42
CA ILE A 94 9.28 -0.09 -0.49
C ILE A 94 10.13 -1.15 -1.19
N ILE A 95 10.24 -1.05 -2.51
CA ILE A 95 11.14 -1.90 -3.32
C ILE A 95 12.24 -1.01 -3.87
N MET A 96 13.50 -1.31 -3.53
CA MET A 96 14.66 -0.67 -4.14
C MET A 96 15.01 -1.42 -5.43
N ASP A 97 14.86 -0.74 -6.56
CA ASP A 97 15.10 -1.31 -7.89
C ASP A 97 16.20 -0.52 -8.61
N VAL A 98 17.46 -0.86 -8.29
CA VAL A 98 18.65 -0.21 -8.85
C VAL A 98 19.22 -1.09 -9.97
N ARG A 99 19.03 -0.67 -11.21
CA ARG A 99 19.45 -1.41 -12.40
C ARG A 99 19.83 -0.46 -13.54
N ASP A 100 20.86 -0.78 -14.28
CA ASP A 100 21.38 -0.03 -15.43
C ASP A 100 20.44 0.07 -16.63
N ILE A 101 19.32 -0.67 -16.60
CA ILE A 101 18.26 -0.57 -17.62
C ILE A 101 17.45 0.72 -17.54
N TYR A 102 17.53 1.44 -16.43
CA TYR A 102 16.83 2.71 -16.25
C TYR A 102 17.66 3.87 -16.77
N THR A 103 17.02 4.85 -17.37
CA THR A 103 17.69 6.06 -17.90
C THR A 103 17.68 7.21 -16.89
N LYS A 104 16.78 7.17 -15.92
CA LYS A 104 16.63 8.18 -14.86
C LYS A 104 15.92 7.58 -13.66
N PRO A 105 16.12 8.15 -12.45
CA PRO A 105 15.37 7.74 -11.28
C PRO A 105 13.87 8.07 -11.42
N ALA A 106 13.03 7.21 -10.83
CA ALA A 106 11.58 7.41 -10.83
C ALA A 106 10.90 6.66 -9.69
N PHE A 107 9.77 7.20 -9.23
CA PHE A 107 8.82 6.48 -8.39
C PHE A 107 7.81 5.72 -9.23
N LYS A 108 7.52 4.49 -8.80
CA LYS A 108 6.42 3.69 -9.30
C LYS A 108 5.61 3.20 -8.09
N TYR A 109 4.33 3.41 -8.11
CA TYR A 109 3.48 3.00 -6.99
C TYR A 109 2.38 2.06 -7.45
N ALA A 110 1.99 1.16 -6.55
CA ALA A 110 0.87 0.26 -6.74
C ALA A 110 0.06 0.18 -5.45
N LYS A 111 -1.23 -0.07 -5.58
CA LYS A 111 -2.17 -0.17 -4.47
C LYS A 111 -2.88 -1.51 -4.51
N ASP A 112 -3.06 -2.13 -3.34
CA ASP A 112 -3.87 -3.33 -3.14
C ASP A 112 -3.49 -4.50 -4.08
N VAL A 113 -2.17 -4.75 -4.24
CA VAL A 113 -1.65 -5.77 -5.16
C VAL A 113 -1.79 -7.18 -4.60
N TYR A 114 -1.37 -7.39 -3.35
CA TYR A 114 -1.37 -8.70 -2.70
C TYR A 114 -2.34 -8.76 -1.53
N ALA A 115 -2.64 -7.63 -0.92
CA ALA A 115 -3.53 -7.49 0.22
C ALA A 115 -4.22 -6.12 0.17
N ALA A 116 -5.27 -5.91 0.95
CA ALA A 116 -5.94 -4.61 1.05
C ALA A 116 -6.21 -4.26 2.53
N PRO A 117 -5.97 -2.99 2.93
CA PRO A 117 -5.37 -1.88 2.17
C PRO A 117 -3.85 -1.97 2.12
N GLN A 118 -3.23 -1.89 0.95
CA GLN A 118 -1.78 -2.01 0.78
C GLN A 118 -1.23 -0.90 -0.13
N LEU A 119 -0.03 -0.41 0.17
CA LEU A 119 0.74 0.46 -0.70
C LEU A 119 2.14 -0.11 -0.95
N ILE A 120 2.53 -0.11 -2.23
CA ILE A 120 3.86 -0.50 -2.67
C ILE A 120 4.47 0.68 -3.41
N LEU A 121 5.61 1.17 -2.93
CA LEU A 121 6.42 2.18 -3.60
C LEU A 121 7.68 1.51 -4.15
N THR A 122 7.86 1.50 -5.47
CA THR A 122 9.11 1.08 -6.08
C THR A 122 9.91 2.31 -6.44
N ILE A 123 11.15 2.40 -5.95
CA ILE A 123 12.11 3.46 -6.28
C ILE A 123 13.10 2.88 -7.27
N GLN A 124 13.03 3.35 -8.51
CA GLN A 124 13.85 2.89 -9.61
C GLN A 124 14.98 3.88 -9.84
N ALA A 125 16.20 3.38 -10.09
CA ALA A 125 17.34 4.21 -10.45
C ALA A 125 18.34 3.43 -11.32
N PRO A 126 19.13 4.11 -12.18
CA PRO A 126 20.12 3.45 -13.02
C PRO A 126 21.34 2.96 -12.24
N ASN A 127 21.69 3.64 -11.15
CA ASN A 127 22.82 3.32 -10.29
C ASN A 127 22.59 3.82 -8.86
N GLU A 128 23.49 3.45 -7.94
CA GLU A 128 23.39 3.77 -6.52
C GLU A 128 23.49 5.27 -6.24
N GLN A 129 24.35 6.01 -6.94
CA GLN A 129 24.56 7.44 -6.74
C GLN A 129 23.31 8.25 -7.11
N GLU A 130 22.70 7.89 -8.23
CA GLU A 130 21.45 8.54 -8.63
C GLU A 130 20.27 8.14 -7.73
N PHE A 131 20.26 6.91 -7.19
CA PHE A 131 19.28 6.49 -6.20
C PHE A 131 19.39 7.33 -4.92
N GLU A 132 20.60 7.43 -4.35
CA GLU A 132 20.91 8.20 -3.15
C GLU A 132 20.42 9.64 -3.30
N LYS A 133 20.90 10.33 -4.34
CA LYS A 133 20.51 11.70 -4.64
C LYS A 133 18.99 11.87 -4.79
N PHE A 134 18.35 10.96 -5.52
CA PHE A 134 16.91 11.01 -5.77
C PHE A 134 16.09 10.84 -4.49
N VAL A 135 16.49 9.94 -3.60
CA VAL A 135 15.84 9.70 -2.32
C VAL A 135 15.98 10.92 -1.40
N GLU A 136 17.17 11.53 -1.34
CA GLU A 136 17.42 12.76 -0.55
C GLU A 136 16.59 13.94 -1.06
N GLU A 137 16.59 14.18 -2.39
CA GLU A 137 15.82 15.26 -3.01
C GLU A 137 14.31 15.10 -2.82
N ASN A 138 13.82 13.87 -2.70
CA ASN A 138 12.39 13.56 -2.56
C ASN A 138 12.01 13.06 -1.16
N LYS A 139 12.84 13.33 -0.15
CA LYS A 139 12.64 12.89 1.24
C LYS A 139 11.22 13.14 1.73
N GLN A 140 10.74 14.36 1.65
CA GLN A 140 9.43 14.75 2.16
C GLN A 140 8.29 14.03 1.42
N GLN A 141 8.43 13.83 0.12
CA GLN A 141 7.44 13.13 -0.69
C GLN A 141 7.30 11.65 -0.26
N ILE A 142 8.41 10.99 0.05
CA ILE A 142 8.41 9.61 0.54
C ILE A 142 7.72 9.51 1.91
N ILE A 143 8.07 10.40 2.84
CA ILE A 143 7.49 10.47 4.19
C ILE A 143 5.98 10.72 4.09
N ASP A 144 5.57 11.74 3.36
CA ASP A 144 4.16 12.14 3.20
C ASP A 144 3.33 11.03 2.57
N PHE A 145 3.91 10.29 1.61
CA PHE A 145 3.20 9.21 0.93
C PHE A 145 2.70 8.13 1.91
N PHE A 146 3.55 7.68 2.82
CA PHE A 146 3.18 6.66 3.81
C PHE A 146 2.40 7.24 4.99
N THR A 147 2.76 8.43 5.45
CA THR A 147 2.05 9.11 6.55
C THR A 147 0.59 9.36 6.20
N ARG A 148 0.31 9.93 5.03
CA ARG A 148 -1.07 10.17 4.56
C ARG A 148 -1.85 8.87 4.40
N ALA A 149 -1.19 7.81 3.92
CA ALA A 149 -1.84 6.51 3.79
C ALA A 149 -2.28 5.94 5.15
N GLU A 150 -1.40 6.02 6.16
CA GLU A 150 -1.74 5.55 7.51
C GLU A 150 -2.82 6.41 8.16
N MET A 151 -2.74 7.73 8.04
CA MET A 151 -3.77 8.64 8.52
C MET A 151 -5.13 8.32 7.90
N ASN A 152 -5.19 8.14 6.58
CA ASN A 152 -6.45 7.81 5.89
C ASN A 152 -7.02 6.46 6.35
N ARG A 153 -6.18 5.46 6.63
CA ARG A 153 -6.61 4.17 7.18
C ARG A 153 -7.18 4.32 8.59
N GLN A 154 -6.53 5.12 9.43
CA GLN A 154 -7.01 5.40 10.80
C GLN A 154 -8.34 6.15 10.77
N ILE A 155 -8.47 7.17 9.94
CA ILE A 155 -9.72 7.94 9.76
C ILE A 155 -10.85 7.00 9.32
N ALA A 156 -10.61 6.15 8.32
CA ALA A 156 -11.60 5.19 7.85
C ALA A 156 -12.04 4.22 8.97
N GLN A 157 -11.11 3.75 9.81
CA GLN A 157 -11.43 2.89 10.95
C GLN A 157 -12.26 3.63 12.01
N LEU A 158 -11.95 4.90 12.26
CA LEU A 158 -12.71 5.74 13.22
C LEU A 158 -14.11 6.04 12.71
N GLN A 159 -14.28 6.32 11.43
CA GLN A 159 -15.58 6.53 10.80
C GLN A 159 -16.51 5.30 10.96
N HIS A 160 -15.97 4.08 10.84
CA HIS A 160 -16.74 2.86 11.11
C HIS A 160 -17.15 2.67 12.59
N LYS A 161 -16.44 3.31 13.51
CA LYS A 161 -16.72 3.27 14.95
C LYS A 161 -17.49 4.49 15.43
N HIS A 162 -17.83 5.40 14.53
CA HIS A 162 -18.58 6.61 14.87
C HIS A 162 -19.94 6.24 15.46
N ASN A 163 -20.26 6.82 16.60
CA ASN A 163 -21.54 6.63 17.26
C ASN A 163 -22.38 7.90 17.10
N ASP A 164 -23.36 7.85 16.20
CA ASP A 164 -24.26 8.98 15.89
C ASP A 164 -24.97 9.51 17.12
N TYR A 165 -25.26 8.66 18.10
CA TYR A 165 -25.86 9.08 19.35
C TYR A 165 -24.97 10.03 20.15
N ILE A 166 -23.68 9.75 20.22
CA ILE A 166 -22.69 10.62 20.90
C ILE A 166 -22.56 11.94 20.17
N SER A 167 -22.42 11.94 18.84
CA SER A 167 -22.30 13.16 18.05
C SER A 167 -23.53 14.06 18.17
N THR A 168 -24.73 13.48 18.22
CA THR A 168 -26.00 14.20 18.45
C THR A 168 -26.08 14.80 19.84
N LYS A 169 -25.57 14.09 20.86
CA LYS A 169 -25.64 14.54 22.28
C LYS A 169 -24.60 15.58 22.64
N VAL A 170 -23.37 15.44 22.10
CA VAL A 170 -22.27 16.36 22.37
C VAL A 170 -22.39 17.64 21.52
N GLY A 171 -23.22 17.59 20.47
CA GLY A 171 -23.50 18.70 19.56
C GLY A 171 -22.33 18.96 18.59
N SER A 172 -22.63 19.70 17.54
CA SER A 172 -21.70 20.04 16.46
C SER A 172 -20.51 20.94 16.86
N LYS A 173 -20.35 21.24 18.14
CA LYS A 173 -19.23 22.03 18.67
C LYS A 173 -17.86 21.39 18.50
N PHE A 174 -17.81 20.09 18.19
CA PHE A 174 -16.59 19.35 17.92
C PHE A 174 -16.53 18.80 16.48
N ASP A 175 -17.36 19.36 15.62
CA ASP A 175 -17.22 19.14 14.18
C ASP A 175 -15.95 19.88 13.72
N CYS A 176 -14.82 19.28 14.06
CA CYS A 176 -13.54 19.69 13.50
C CYS A 176 -13.52 19.16 12.08
N ASP A 177 -13.56 20.06 11.10
CA ASP A 177 -13.13 19.76 9.74
C ASP A 177 -11.66 19.37 9.80
N ILE A 178 -11.41 18.08 10.01
CA ILE A 178 -10.07 17.50 9.93
C ILE A 178 -9.80 17.23 8.47
N TRP A 179 -9.11 18.17 7.83
CA TRP A 179 -8.59 18.06 6.47
C TRP A 179 -7.13 17.70 6.46
#